data_a05fcf136de9ae6401d618a1396e96bb
#
_entry.id   a05fcf136de9ae6401d618a1396e96bb
#
_cell.length_a   1.000
_cell.length_b   1.000
_cell.length_c   1.000
_cell.angle_alpha   90.00
_cell.angle_beta   90.00
_cell.angle_gamma   90.00
#
_symmetry.space_group_name_H-M   'P 1'
#
loop_
_entity.id
_entity.type
_entity.pdbx_description
1 polymer ?
#
loop_
_entity_poly.entity_id
_entity_poly.type
_entity_poly.pdbx_seq_one_letter_code
_entity_poly.pdbx_strand_id
1 'polypeptide(L)'
;MLGNQFLLPVHHELVVDLFAGGGGASTGIEQAIGRHVDVAVNHDREAISLHTANHPQTRHFCSDVFEVDPLTVTDGQPVGLLWASPDCKHFSKAKGGKPVSKKIRSLAWVVIKWAKAVQPRVICLENVEEFQTWGPLAADGRPCPQRKGKTFALWVAQLRNLGYAVEWRELR
;
A
#
# COMPACT_ATOMS: atom_id res chain seq x y z
N MET A 1 -33.21 -3.63 7.92
CA MET A 1 -32.90 -2.89 6.69
C MET A 1 -31.37 -2.95 6.52
N LEU A 2 -30.88 -3.79 5.62
CA LEU A 2 -29.45 -3.87 5.31
C LEU A 2 -29.13 -2.59 4.54
N GLY A 3 -28.25 -1.75 5.11
CA GLY A 3 -27.78 -0.52 4.47
C GLY A 3 -27.18 -0.82 3.11
N ASN A 4 -27.32 0.10 2.17
CA ASN A 4 -26.70 0.05 0.85
C ASN A 4 -25.23 -0.33 0.98
N GLN A 5 -24.88 -1.58 0.72
CA GLN A 5 -23.50 -1.97 0.51
C GLN A 5 -23.04 -1.26 -0.77
N PHE A 6 -22.10 -0.36 -0.62
CA PHE A 6 -21.41 0.26 -1.74
C PHE A 6 -20.54 -0.84 -2.37
N LEU A 7 -21.11 -1.57 -3.32
CA LEU A 7 -20.35 -2.51 -4.13
C LEU A 7 -19.46 -1.69 -5.08
N LEU A 8 -18.15 -1.74 -4.86
CA LEU A 8 -17.21 -1.22 -5.85
C LEU A 8 -17.41 -1.98 -7.17
N PRO A 9 -17.78 -1.31 -8.29
CA PRO A 9 -18.01 -1.98 -9.56
C PRO A 9 -16.66 -2.33 -10.23
N VAL A 10 -15.91 -3.24 -9.63
CA VAL A 10 -14.58 -3.68 -10.10
C VAL A 10 -14.63 -4.94 -10.98
N HIS A 11 -15.77 -5.26 -11.60
CA HIS A 11 -15.97 -6.52 -12.32
C HIS A 11 -15.03 -6.72 -13.51
N HIS A 12 -14.46 -5.65 -14.07
CA HIS A 12 -13.57 -5.68 -15.24
C HIS A 12 -12.23 -4.98 -14.97
N GLU A 13 -11.92 -4.67 -13.72
CA GLU A 13 -10.70 -3.99 -13.33
C GLU A 13 -9.90 -4.86 -12.36
N LEU A 14 -8.58 -4.76 -12.42
CA LEU A 14 -7.71 -5.55 -11.55
C LEU A 14 -7.78 -5.10 -10.10
N VAL A 15 -7.64 -6.06 -9.21
CA VAL A 15 -7.40 -5.86 -7.78
C VAL A 15 -5.95 -6.25 -7.48
N VAL A 16 -5.18 -5.30 -6.95
CA VAL A 16 -3.74 -5.43 -6.72
C VAL A 16 -3.44 -5.29 -5.24
N ASP A 17 -2.70 -6.25 -4.66
CA ASP A 17 -2.21 -6.24 -3.28
C ASP A 17 -0.68 -6.06 -3.28
N LEU A 18 -0.22 -4.89 -2.85
CA LEU A 18 1.20 -4.58 -2.69
C LEU A 18 1.65 -4.81 -1.24
N PHE A 19 2.84 -5.33 -1.08
CA PHE A 19 3.37 -5.80 0.21
C PHE A 19 2.58 -6.98 0.76
N ALA A 20 1.97 -7.75 -0.13
CA ALA A 20 1.11 -8.87 0.19
C ALA A 20 1.87 -9.92 1.01
N GLY A 21 1.64 -9.96 2.32
CA GLY A 21 2.25 -10.94 3.21
C GLY A 21 1.74 -12.35 2.94
N GLY A 22 1.27 -13.06 3.95
CA GLY A 22 0.68 -14.40 3.79
C GLY A 22 -0.77 -14.42 3.28
N GLY A 23 -1.36 -13.27 2.89
CA GLY A 23 -2.68 -13.18 2.27
C GLY A 23 -3.80 -12.66 3.20
N GLY A 24 -3.48 -12.11 4.38
CA GLY A 24 -4.52 -11.59 5.29
C GLY A 24 -5.35 -10.47 4.68
N ALA A 25 -4.69 -9.49 4.05
CA ALA A 25 -5.37 -8.39 3.36
C ALA A 25 -6.16 -8.91 2.16
N SER A 26 -5.56 -9.77 1.32
CA SER A 26 -6.23 -10.39 0.18
C SER A 26 -7.49 -11.16 0.60
N THR A 27 -7.44 -11.95 1.68
CA THR A 27 -8.62 -12.63 2.24
C THR A 27 -9.73 -11.65 2.60
N GLY A 28 -9.39 -10.56 3.30
CA GLY A 28 -10.37 -9.53 3.67
C GLY A 28 -10.98 -8.81 2.45
N ILE A 29 -10.16 -8.52 1.44
CA ILE A 29 -10.60 -7.93 0.17
C ILE A 29 -11.56 -8.88 -0.54
N GLU A 30 -11.19 -10.16 -0.70
CA GLU A 30 -12.02 -11.18 -1.37
C GLU A 30 -13.38 -11.34 -0.69
N GLN A 31 -13.40 -11.36 0.64
CA GLN A 31 -14.64 -11.40 1.41
C GLN A 31 -15.52 -10.15 1.18
N ALA A 32 -14.90 -8.98 1.06
CA ALA A 32 -15.61 -7.71 0.90
C ALA A 32 -16.19 -7.50 -0.50
N ILE A 33 -15.48 -7.93 -1.55
CA ILE A 33 -15.87 -7.68 -2.95
C ILE A 33 -16.39 -8.90 -3.69
N GLY A 34 -16.31 -10.10 -3.10
CA GLY A 34 -16.84 -11.36 -3.65
C GLY A 34 -16.05 -11.90 -4.85
N ARG A 35 -14.78 -11.50 -5.01
CA ARG A 35 -13.88 -11.99 -6.08
C ARG A 35 -12.44 -12.02 -5.63
N HIS A 36 -11.59 -12.78 -6.35
CA HIS A 36 -10.18 -12.92 -6.04
C HIS A 36 -9.39 -11.62 -6.30
N VAL A 37 -8.30 -11.47 -5.53
CA VAL A 37 -7.23 -10.53 -5.84
C VAL A 37 -6.48 -11.02 -7.07
N ASP A 38 -6.27 -10.17 -8.06
CA ASP A 38 -5.68 -10.56 -9.34
C ASP A 38 -4.15 -10.61 -9.29
N VAL A 39 -3.54 -9.70 -8.54
CA VAL A 39 -2.09 -9.53 -8.47
C VAL A 39 -1.64 -9.33 -7.04
N ALA A 40 -0.61 -10.05 -6.62
CA ALA A 40 0.06 -9.87 -5.32
C ALA A 40 1.57 -9.70 -5.52
N VAL A 41 2.15 -8.70 -4.85
CA VAL A 41 3.59 -8.37 -4.92
C VAL A 41 4.21 -8.38 -3.54
N ASN A 42 5.28 -9.14 -3.36
CA ASN A 42 6.13 -9.08 -2.18
C ASN A 42 7.57 -9.52 -2.56
N HIS A 43 8.57 -8.97 -1.86
CA HIS A 43 9.97 -9.36 -2.07
C HIS A 43 10.37 -10.64 -1.33
N ASP A 44 9.60 -11.04 -0.32
CA ASP A 44 9.87 -12.21 0.51
C ASP A 44 9.28 -13.48 -0.13
N ARG A 45 10.14 -14.44 -0.41
CA ARG A 45 9.75 -15.73 -1.02
C ARG A 45 8.84 -16.57 -0.14
N GLU A 46 9.06 -16.55 1.18
CA GLU A 46 8.23 -17.32 2.11
C GLU A 46 6.83 -16.73 2.20
N ALA A 47 6.73 -15.40 2.26
CA ALA A 47 5.45 -14.70 2.19
C ALA A 47 4.70 -15.02 0.90
N ILE A 48 5.37 -14.96 -0.25
CA ILE A 48 4.75 -15.32 -1.56
C ILE A 48 4.35 -16.79 -1.60
N SER A 49 5.16 -17.71 -1.08
CA SER A 49 4.80 -19.13 -1.01
C SER A 49 3.52 -19.37 -0.20
N LEU A 50 3.43 -18.73 0.97
CA LEU A 50 2.24 -18.80 1.81
C LEU A 50 1.02 -18.16 1.14
N HIS A 51 1.21 -17.00 0.52
CA HIS A 51 0.16 -16.30 -0.22
C HIS A 51 -0.36 -17.16 -1.38
N THR A 52 0.53 -17.81 -2.13
CA THR A 52 0.15 -18.71 -3.24
C THR A 52 -0.70 -19.89 -2.75
N ALA A 53 -0.35 -20.45 -1.59
CA ALA A 53 -1.12 -21.55 -1.00
C ALA A 53 -2.53 -21.10 -0.59
N ASN A 54 -2.67 -19.87 -0.08
CA ASN A 54 -3.96 -19.31 0.36
C ASN A 54 -4.79 -18.75 -0.81
N HIS A 55 -4.14 -18.23 -1.84
CA HIS A 55 -4.76 -17.53 -2.98
C HIS A 55 -4.21 -18.07 -4.33
N PRO A 56 -4.46 -19.33 -4.69
CA PRO A 56 -3.84 -19.97 -5.86
C PRO A 56 -4.25 -19.37 -7.21
N GLN A 57 -5.29 -18.55 -7.25
CA GLN A 57 -5.78 -17.90 -8.46
C GLN A 57 -5.14 -16.53 -8.71
N THR A 58 -4.42 -16.00 -7.72
CA THR A 58 -3.71 -14.72 -7.80
C THR A 58 -2.41 -14.89 -8.58
N ARG A 59 -2.05 -13.93 -9.44
CA ARG A 59 -0.71 -13.85 -10.05
C ARG A 59 0.27 -13.26 -9.04
N HIS A 60 1.32 -14.02 -8.73
CA HIS A 60 2.29 -13.65 -7.71
C HIS A 60 3.59 -13.13 -8.32
N PHE A 61 4.08 -12.01 -7.80
CA PHE A 61 5.36 -11.42 -8.17
C PHE A 61 6.28 -11.36 -6.93
N CYS A 62 7.31 -12.22 -6.93
CA CYS A 62 8.34 -12.20 -5.89
C CYS A 62 9.42 -11.18 -6.30
N SER A 63 9.19 -9.90 -6.01
CA SER A 63 10.06 -8.80 -6.41
C SER A 63 10.00 -7.63 -5.44
N ASP A 64 11.06 -6.80 -5.41
CA ASP A 64 11.04 -5.52 -4.70
C ASP A 64 9.99 -4.60 -5.37
N VAL A 65 9.07 -4.07 -4.58
CA VAL A 65 7.98 -3.20 -5.06
C VAL A 65 8.47 -1.94 -5.80
N PHE A 66 9.72 -1.51 -5.55
CA PHE A 66 10.32 -0.40 -6.30
C PHE A 66 10.75 -0.82 -7.71
N GLU A 67 11.13 -2.09 -7.91
CA GLU A 67 11.59 -2.62 -9.19
C GLU A 67 10.44 -3.04 -10.09
N VAL A 68 9.29 -3.37 -9.51
CA VAL A 68 8.09 -3.76 -10.25
C VAL A 68 7.60 -2.60 -11.12
N ASP A 69 7.46 -2.83 -12.42
CA ASP A 69 6.78 -1.90 -13.31
C ASP A 69 5.26 -2.13 -13.29
N PRO A 70 4.46 -1.12 -12.85
CA PRO A 70 3.01 -1.28 -12.76
C PRO A 70 2.32 -1.66 -14.08
N LEU A 71 2.77 -1.09 -15.21
CA LEU A 71 2.18 -1.38 -16.52
C LEU A 71 2.44 -2.83 -16.95
N THR A 72 3.65 -3.33 -16.72
CA THR A 72 4.01 -4.73 -17.03
C THR A 72 3.21 -5.71 -16.17
N VAL A 73 3.07 -5.44 -14.87
CA VAL A 73 2.37 -6.35 -13.94
C VAL A 73 0.86 -6.39 -14.21
N THR A 74 0.29 -5.28 -14.66
CA THR A 74 -1.14 -5.19 -14.97
C THR A 74 -1.46 -5.55 -16.42
N ASP A 75 -0.47 -5.82 -17.27
CA ASP A 75 -0.63 -5.99 -18.72
C ASP A 75 -1.41 -4.81 -19.34
N GLY A 76 -1.24 -3.60 -18.80
CA GLY A 76 -1.94 -2.39 -19.21
C GLY A 76 -3.44 -2.39 -18.90
N GLN A 77 -3.95 -3.36 -18.15
CA GLN A 77 -5.36 -3.41 -17.75
C GLN A 77 -5.68 -2.35 -16.68
N PRO A 78 -6.90 -1.82 -16.65
CA PRO A 78 -7.33 -0.88 -15.62
C PRO A 78 -7.32 -1.53 -14.23
N VAL A 79 -6.91 -0.75 -13.21
CA VAL A 79 -6.87 -1.17 -11.81
C VAL A 79 -8.04 -0.52 -11.06
N GLY A 80 -8.93 -1.34 -10.53
CA GLY A 80 -10.08 -0.89 -9.73
C GLY A 80 -9.71 -0.63 -8.28
N LEU A 81 -8.89 -1.52 -7.69
CA LEU A 81 -8.42 -1.41 -6.31
C LEU A 81 -6.92 -1.68 -6.23
N LEU A 82 -6.20 -0.75 -5.64
CA LEU A 82 -4.82 -0.93 -5.19
C LEU A 82 -4.81 -0.93 -3.66
N TRP A 83 -4.45 -2.06 -3.07
CA TRP A 83 -4.15 -2.18 -1.65
C TRP A 83 -2.65 -2.06 -1.43
N ALA A 84 -2.23 -1.36 -0.39
CA ALA A 84 -0.83 -1.25 0.00
C ALA A 84 -0.68 -1.25 1.53
N SER A 85 0.10 -2.19 2.07
CA SER A 85 0.43 -2.29 3.50
C SER A 85 1.96 -2.25 3.71
N PRO A 86 2.61 -1.09 3.45
CA PRO A 86 4.06 -0.98 3.55
C PRO A 86 4.55 -1.13 4.99
N ASP A 87 5.73 -1.77 5.16
CA ASP A 87 6.34 -2.04 6.45
C ASP A 87 6.44 -0.77 7.33
N CYS A 88 5.88 -0.86 8.53
CA CYS A 88 5.80 0.22 9.52
C CYS A 88 6.98 0.26 10.50
N LYS A 89 7.95 -0.69 10.44
CA LYS A 89 9.04 -0.84 11.45
C LYS A 89 9.81 0.44 11.76
N HIS A 90 9.81 1.41 10.85
CA HIS A 90 10.52 2.69 11.02
C HIS A 90 9.64 3.89 11.38
N PHE A 91 8.33 3.67 11.50
CA PHE A 91 7.39 4.66 12.02
C PHE A 91 6.97 4.35 13.46
N SER A 92 6.91 3.06 13.84
CA SER A 92 6.44 2.59 15.14
C SER A 92 7.33 3.05 16.30
N LYS A 93 6.69 3.45 17.41
CA LYS A 93 7.31 3.82 18.70
C LYS A 93 8.12 2.68 19.33
N ALA A 94 7.84 1.44 19.00
CA ALA A 94 8.48 0.24 19.58
C ALA A 94 9.98 0.12 19.30
N LYS A 95 10.57 0.95 18.44
CA LYS A 95 11.96 0.79 17.97
C LYS A 95 13.05 1.45 18.83
N GLY A 96 12.72 2.07 19.97
CA GLY A 96 13.72 2.52 20.93
C GLY A 96 14.80 3.49 20.43
N GLY A 97 14.47 4.40 19.49
CA GLY A 97 15.35 5.50 19.07
C GLY A 97 16.54 5.12 18.16
N LYS A 98 16.58 3.90 17.58
CA LYS A 98 17.62 3.51 16.60
C LYS A 98 17.51 4.29 15.30
N PRO A 99 18.63 4.52 14.54
CA PRO A 99 18.61 5.17 13.24
C PRO A 99 17.62 4.51 12.28
N VAL A 100 16.93 5.33 11.52
CA VAL A 100 15.81 4.92 10.66
C VAL A 100 16.28 4.73 9.23
N SER A 101 15.99 3.59 8.60
CA SER A 101 16.31 3.38 7.19
C SER A 101 15.51 4.32 6.28
N LYS A 102 16.20 5.09 5.45
CA LYS A 102 15.58 5.95 4.43
C LYS A 102 14.78 5.10 3.42
N LYS A 103 15.28 3.92 3.03
CA LYS A 103 14.62 3.02 2.07
C LYS A 103 13.25 2.58 2.59
N ILE A 104 13.15 2.11 3.83
CA ILE A 104 11.88 1.65 4.41
C ILE A 104 10.89 2.80 4.57
N ARG A 105 11.36 3.99 4.97
CA ARG A 105 10.50 5.18 5.05
C ARG A 105 9.99 5.66 3.70
N SER A 106 10.61 5.23 2.61
CA SER A 106 10.20 5.59 1.25
C SER A 106 9.20 4.60 0.63
N LEU A 107 8.88 3.48 1.29
CA LEU A 107 7.97 2.46 0.74
C LEU A 107 6.59 3.02 0.34
N ALA A 108 6.05 3.96 1.11
CA ALA A 108 4.78 4.61 0.76
C ALA A 108 4.82 5.40 -0.57
N TRP A 109 6.01 5.79 -1.07
CA TRP A 109 6.13 6.43 -2.38
C TRP A 109 5.85 5.50 -3.55
N VAL A 110 5.88 4.19 -3.34
CA VAL A 110 5.44 3.20 -4.32
C VAL A 110 3.98 3.43 -4.71
N VAL A 111 3.12 3.83 -3.76
CA VAL A 111 1.73 4.17 -4.05
C VAL A 111 1.63 5.33 -5.05
N ILE A 112 2.48 6.34 -4.92
CA ILE A 112 2.53 7.46 -5.88
C ILE A 112 3.01 6.99 -7.27
N LYS A 113 3.99 6.05 -7.32
CA LYS A 113 4.43 5.43 -8.58
C LYS A 113 3.26 4.74 -9.29
N TRP A 114 2.51 3.91 -8.56
CA TRP A 114 1.35 3.21 -9.09
C TRP A 114 0.22 4.17 -9.49
N ALA A 115 -0.08 5.17 -8.65
CA ALA A 115 -1.09 6.18 -8.93
C ALA A 115 -0.80 6.95 -10.24
N LYS A 116 0.48 7.23 -10.53
CA LYS A 116 0.90 7.89 -11.76
C LYS A 116 0.84 6.97 -12.98
N ALA A 117 1.21 5.69 -12.82
CA ALA A 117 1.39 4.78 -13.93
C ALA A 117 0.07 4.17 -14.42
N VAL A 118 -0.79 3.72 -13.51
CA VAL A 118 -2.00 2.95 -13.84
C VAL A 118 -3.29 3.54 -13.28
N GLN A 119 -3.20 4.66 -12.57
CA GLN A 119 -4.33 5.45 -12.05
C GLN A 119 -5.44 4.58 -11.42
N PRO A 120 -5.14 3.78 -10.36
CA PRO A 120 -6.15 2.95 -9.72
C PRO A 120 -7.38 3.78 -9.34
N ARG A 121 -8.59 3.23 -9.52
CA ARG A 121 -9.83 3.93 -9.17
C ARG A 121 -9.92 4.20 -7.67
N VAL A 122 -9.53 3.21 -6.86
CA VAL A 122 -9.46 3.30 -5.40
C VAL A 122 -8.09 2.85 -4.94
N ILE A 123 -7.52 3.60 -4.00
CA ILE A 123 -6.27 3.25 -3.32
C ILE A 123 -6.55 3.15 -1.83
N CYS A 124 -6.25 2.00 -1.23
CA CYS A 124 -6.27 1.79 0.20
C CYS A 124 -4.84 1.59 0.71
N LEU A 125 -4.43 2.37 1.70
CA LEU A 125 -3.15 2.21 2.36
C LEU A 125 -3.37 1.95 3.86
N GLU A 126 -2.83 0.84 4.36
CA GLU A 126 -2.81 0.50 5.77
C GLU A 126 -1.42 0.81 6.35
N ASN A 127 -1.39 1.47 7.50
CA ASN A 127 -0.15 1.73 8.25
C ASN A 127 -0.47 2.03 9.73
N VAL A 128 0.57 2.18 10.55
CA VAL A 128 0.43 2.60 11.95
C VAL A 128 0.06 4.10 12.07
N GLU A 129 -0.54 4.50 13.21
CA GLU A 129 -0.95 5.89 13.46
C GLU A 129 0.20 6.90 13.27
N GLU A 130 1.42 6.50 13.61
CA GLU A 130 2.60 7.34 13.49
C GLU A 130 2.97 7.70 12.05
N PHE A 131 2.40 7.03 11.05
CA PHE A 131 2.58 7.40 9.64
C PHE A 131 2.17 8.84 9.37
N GLN A 132 1.14 9.35 10.04
CA GLN A 132 0.74 10.76 9.96
C GLN A 132 1.84 11.72 10.42
N THR A 133 2.78 11.24 11.23
CA THR A 133 3.90 12.02 11.74
C THR A 133 5.12 12.01 10.82
N TRP A 134 5.03 11.35 9.66
CA TRP A 134 6.12 11.18 8.72
C TRP A 134 6.71 12.51 8.27
N GLY A 135 7.96 12.74 8.61
CA GLY A 135 8.73 13.95 8.29
C GLY A 135 10.15 13.60 7.86
N PRO A 136 10.93 14.56 7.35
CA PRO A 136 12.33 14.35 6.99
C PRO A 136 13.17 13.98 8.20
N LEU A 137 14.32 13.34 7.94
CA LEU A 137 15.31 13.06 8.97
C LEU A 137 16.20 14.29 9.21
N ALA A 138 16.69 14.45 10.44
CA ALA A 138 17.76 15.38 10.80
C ALA A 138 19.14 14.81 10.36
N ALA A 139 20.20 15.58 10.55
CA ALA A 139 21.56 15.20 10.16
C ALA A 139 22.06 13.94 10.90
N ASP A 140 21.56 13.70 12.11
CA ASP A 140 21.85 12.51 12.92
C ASP A 140 21.05 11.25 12.50
N GLY A 141 20.24 11.33 11.44
CA GLY A 141 19.42 10.23 10.93
C GLY A 141 18.14 9.98 11.73
N ARG A 142 17.81 10.81 12.71
CA ARG A 142 16.56 10.71 13.50
C ARG A 142 15.44 11.55 12.87
N PRO A 143 14.16 11.23 13.14
CA PRO A 143 13.04 12.09 12.74
C PRO A 143 13.19 13.51 13.29
N CYS A 144 13.12 14.52 12.41
CA CYS A 144 13.24 15.92 12.78
C CYS A 144 11.93 16.41 13.45
N PRO A 145 11.95 16.78 14.76
CA PRO A 145 10.72 17.18 15.46
C PRO A 145 10.06 18.43 14.84
N GLN A 146 10.85 19.40 14.37
CA GLN A 146 10.36 20.65 13.77
C GLN A 146 9.70 20.45 12.40
N ARG A 147 9.94 19.29 11.78
CA ARG A 147 9.42 18.94 10.46
C ARG A 147 8.50 17.69 10.50
N LYS A 148 7.97 17.36 11.68
CA LYS A 148 7.01 16.28 11.91
C LYS A 148 5.80 16.48 10.99
N GLY A 149 5.36 15.41 10.30
CA GLY A 149 4.21 15.39 9.39
C GLY A 149 4.42 16.03 8.01
N LYS A 150 5.55 16.76 7.78
CA LYS A 150 5.75 17.46 6.49
C LYS A 150 5.82 16.52 5.29
N THR A 151 6.43 15.33 5.44
CA THR A 151 6.50 14.36 4.34
C THR A 151 5.14 13.70 4.09
N PHE A 152 4.37 13.40 5.15
CA PHE A 152 3.00 12.92 5.02
C PHE A 152 2.12 13.93 4.27
N ALA A 153 2.17 15.21 4.66
CA ALA A 153 1.42 16.26 3.98
C ALA A 153 1.80 16.38 2.50
N LEU A 154 3.08 16.29 2.16
CA LEU A 154 3.55 16.28 0.76
C LEU A 154 3.05 15.04 -0.01
N TRP A 155 3.07 13.88 0.62
CA TRP A 155 2.58 12.63 0.03
C TRP A 155 1.08 12.72 -0.27
N VAL A 156 0.27 13.20 0.67
CA VAL A 156 -1.17 13.48 0.48
C VAL A 156 -1.39 14.49 -0.64
N ALA A 157 -0.63 15.58 -0.66
CA ALA A 157 -0.74 16.59 -1.71
C ALA A 157 -0.46 16.03 -3.11
N GLN A 158 0.50 15.11 -3.24
CA GLN A 158 0.75 14.46 -4.54
C GLN A 158 -0.42 13.59 -5.01
N LEU A 159 -1.07 12.84 -4.13
CA LEU A 159 -2.27 12.08 -4.49
C LEU A 159 -3.42 13.01 -4.91
N ARG A 160 -3.63 14.10 -4.18
CA ARG A 160 -4.65 15.10 -4.52
C ARG A 160 -4.38 15.75 -5.87
N ASN A 161 -3.12 16.06 -6.18
CA ASN A 161 -2.72 16.60 -7.49
C ASN A 161 -2.92 15.59 -8.65
N LEU A 162 -2.97 14.29 -8.35
CA LEU A 162 -3.33 13.24 -9.31
C LEU A 162 -4.86 13.03 -9.41
N GLY A 163 -5.67 13.84 -8.72
CA GLY A 163 -7.13 13.80 -8.77
C GLY A 163 -7.80 12.96 -7.69
N TYR A 164 -7.06 12.41 -6.72
CA TYR A 164 -7.66 11.61 -5.65
C TYR A 164 -8.24 12.49 -4.53
N ALA A 165 -9.44 12.15 -4.06
CA ALA A 165 -9.92 12.56 -2.75
C ALA A 165 -9.21 11.69 -1.69
N VAL A 166 -8.49 12.31 -0.75
CA VAL A 166 -7.70 11.58 0.25
C VAL A 166 -8.27 11.82 1.63
N GLU A 167 -8.66 10.73 2.28
CA GLU A 167 -9.13 10.67 3.66
C GLU A 167 -8.31 9.65 4.44
N TRP A 168 -8.22 9.80 5.74
CA TRP A 168 -7.61 8.82 6.63
C TRP A 168 -8.32 8.80 7.98
N ARG A 169 -8.27 7.65 8.66
CA ARG A 169 -8.86 7.44 9.97
C ARG A 169 -8.13 6.34 10.73
N GLU A 170 -8.22 6.38 12.04
CA GLU A 170 -7.75 5.28 12.89
C GLU A 170 -8.88 4.25 13.02
N LEU A 171 -8.53 2.99 12.81
CA LEU A 171 -9.41 1.84 13.03
C LEU A 171 -8.94 1.13 14.30
N ARG A 172 -9.88 0.79 15.18
CA ARG A 172 -9.66 0.07 16.45
C ARG A 172 -10.53 -1.17 16.49
#